data_8a0045e285aa4fb63665b1a6754ea94f
#
_entry.id   8a0045e285aa4fb63665b1a6754ea94f
#
_cell.length_a   1.000
_cell.length_b   1.000
_cell.length_c   1.000
_cell.angle_alpha   90.00
_cell.angle_beta   90.00
_cell.angle_gamma   90.00
#
_symmetry.space_group_name_H-M   'P 1'
#
loop_
_entity.id
_entity.type
_entity.pdbx_description
1 polymer ?
#
loop_
_entity_poly.entity_id
_entity_poly.type
_entity_poly.pdbx_seq_one_letter_code
_entity_poly.pdbx_strand_id
1 'polypeptide(L)'
;MWELHPVLSTNVIVRGVHIESHGPNNDGCDPEACRDVLIEDCVFDTGDDCIAIKSGRNNDGRRIGVPTENVLIRRCTMKDGHGGVTIGSEISGGCRNVFVEDCTMDSPNLDRAIRFKSNAVRGGVVENVFIRNVTVGTVGDAALQIDFVYEEGANGPHKPVVRNLVIEGLNVANAKRVLDVQ
;
A
#
# COMPACT_ATOMS: atom_id res chain seq x y z
N MET A 1 6.97 8.37 12.21
CA MET A 1 5.51 8.67 12.30
C MET A 1 4.99 8.89 10.91
N TRP A 2 3.77 8.53 10.64
CA TRP A 2 3.14 8.70 9.32
C TRP A 2 3.02 10.19 8.99
N GLU A 3 3.52 10.61 7.83
CA GLU A 3 3.67 12.05 7.52
C GLU A 3 2.33 12.67 7.11
N LEU A 4 1.63 12.06 6.16
CA LEU A 4 0.29 12.46 5.74
C LEU A 4 -0.70 11.37 6.11
N HIS A 5 -1.52 11.61 7.12
CA HIS A 5 -2.48 10.62 7.62
C HIS A 5 -3.92 11.17 7.63
N PRO A 6 -4.58 11.24 6.48
CA PRO A 6 -6.01 11.53 6.45
C PRO A 6 -6.81 10.34 6.98
N VAL A 7 -7.74 10.60 7.90
CA VAL A 7 -8.58 9.59 8.54
C VAL A 7 -10.06 9.93 8.36
N LEU A 8 -10.90 8.94 8.04
CA LEU A 8 -12.35 9.08 7.88
C LEU A 8 -12.74 10.26 6.97
N SER A 9 -11.95 10.49 5.95
CA SER A 9 -12.07 11.66 5.07
C SER A 9 -12.60 11.27 3.70
N THR A 10 -13.24 12.22 3.03
CA THR A 10 -13.75 12.06 1.66
C THR A 10 -13.23 13.16 0.76
N ASN A 11 -13.02 12.86 -0.53
CA ASN A 11 -12.47 13.79 -1.51
C ASN A 11 -11.07 14.31 -1.12
N VAL A 12 -10.17 13.39 -0.78
CA VAL A 12 -8.79 13.70 -0.41
C VAL A 12 -7.94 13.84 -1.68
N ILE A 13 -7.22 14.94 -1.80
CA ILE A 13 -6.28 15.16 -2.90
C ILE A 13 -4.88 15.45 -2.32
N VAL A 14 -3.91 14.62 -2.70
CA VAL A 14 -2.49 14.82 -2.44
C VAL A 14 -1.80 14.97 -3.79
N ARG A 15 -1.30 16.16 -4.08
CA ARG A 15 -0.76 16.46 -5.42
C ARG A 15 0.52 17.28 -5.34
N GLY A 16 1.54 16.87 -6.10
CA GLY A 16 2.79 17.61 -6.24
C GLY A 16 3.58 17.70 -4.92
N VAL A 17 3.41 16.74 -4.02
CA VAL A 17 4.09 16.72 -2.73
C VAL A 17 5.38 15.93 -2.84
N HIS A 18 6.44 16.44 -2.23
CA HIS A 18 7.70 15.72 -2.07
C HIS A 18 7.92 15.45 -0.58
N ILE A 19 7.99 14.17 -0.21
CA ILE A 19 8.27 13.72 1.15
C ILE A 19 9.61 13.01 1.17
N GLU A 20 10.51 13.47 2.03
CA GLU A 20 11.79 12.85 2.34
C GLU A 20 11.87 12.70 3.87
N SER A 21 11.70 11.48 4.37
CA SER A 21 11.58 11.22 5.82
C SER A 21 11.99 9.79 6.16
N HIS A 22 13.15 9.62 6.79
CA HIS A 22 13.82 8.33 6.98
C HIS A 22 13.88 7.84 8.44
N GLY A 23 12.89 8.13 9.26
CA GLY A 23 12.76 7.52 10.59
C GLY A 23 11.98 6.21 10.57
N PRO A 24 12.02 5.42 11.64
CA PRO A 24 11.17 4.24 11.77
C PRO A 24 9.69 4.63 11.78
N ASN A 25 8.85 3.89 11.07
CA ASN A 25 7.43 4.20 10.84
C ASN A 25 7.20 5.60 10.20
N ASN A 26 8.14 6.08 9.40
CA ASN A 26 7.96 7.29 8.61
C ASN A 26 7.40 6.92 7.24
N ASP A 27 6.10 6.57 7.21
CA ASP A 27 5.33 6.35 6.00
C ASP A 27 5.02 7.72 5.36
N GLY A 28 4.96 7.77 4.04
CA GLY A 28 4.72 9.03 3.32
C GLY A 28 3.26 9.47 3.35
N CYS A 29 2.34 8.60 2.92
CA CYS A 29 0.92 8.92 2.87
C CYS A 29 0.06 7.71 3.22
N ASP A 30 -0.74 7.84 4.29
CA ASP A 30 -1.53 6.76 4.90
C ASP A 30 -3.03 7.10 4.92
N PRO A 31 -3.74 7.03 3.80
CA PRO A 31 -5.19 7.23 3.83
C PRO A 31 -5.85 6.08 4.61
N GLU A 32 -6.54 6.40 5.70
CA GLU A 32 -7.22 5.44 6.59
C GLU A 32 -8.72 5.65 6.63
N ALA A 33 -9.48 4.62 6.26
CA ALA A 33 -10.94 4.67 6.20
C ALA A 33 -11.46 5.87 5.37
N CYS A 34 -10.78 6.16 4.27
CA CYS A 34 -11.04 7.29 3.38
C CYS A 34 -11.76 6.88 2.11
N ARG A 35 -12.47 7.82 1.49
CA ARG A 35 -13.14 7.61 0.22
C ARG A 35 -12.82 8.71 -0.79
N ASP A 36 -12.74 8.31 -2.07
CA ASP A 36 -12.45 9.23 -3.18
C ASP A 36 -11.11 9.95 -2.96
N VAL A 37 -10.02 9.16 -2.99
CA VAL A 37 -8.65 9.61 -2.71
C VAL A 37 -7.87 9.68 -4.01
N LEU A 38 -7.24 10.82 -4.27
CA LEU A 38 -6.32 11.03 -5.38
C LEU A 38 -4.94 11.38 -4.84
N ILE A 39 -3.94 10.57 -5.20
CA ILE A 39 -2.52 10.85 -4.91
C ILE A 39 -1.80 10.90 -6.27
N GLU A 40 -1.33 12.09 -6.65
CA GLU A 40 -0.73 12.25 -7.97
C GLU A 40 0.45 13.23 -8.03
N ASP A 41 1.35 12.97 -8.96
CA ASP A 41 2.51 13.84 -9.22
C ASP A 41 3.38 14.04 -7.97
N CYS A 42 3.47 13.02 -7.10
CA CYS A 42 4.19 13.06 -5.83
C CYS A 42 5.51 12.29 -5.89
N VAL A 43 6.43 12.64 -5.01
CA VAL A 43 7.69 11.92 -4.79
C VAL A 43 7.76 11.51 -3.32
N PHE A 44 8.03 10.22 -3.10
CA PHE A 44 8.17 9.64 -1.77
C PHE A 44 9.56 9.00 -1.63
N ASP A 45 10.27 9.37 -0.56
CA ASP A 45 11.58 8.87 -0.18
C ASP A 45 11.54 8.68 1.35
N THR A 46 11.24 7.45 1.80
CA THR A 46 10.73 7.22 3.15
C THR A 46 11.51 6.14 3.89
N GLY A 47 11.39 6.13 5.21
CA GLY A 47 11.99 5.11 6.06
C GLY A 47 11.07 3.90 6.31
N ASP A 48 9.78 4.00 5.97
CA ASP A 48 8.81 2.92 5.97
C ASP A 48 8.04 2.93 4.64
N ASP A 49 6.76 2.62 4.57
CA ASP A 49 6.02 2.57 3.29
C ASP A 49 5.89 3.97 2.65
N CYS A 50 6.08 4.09 1.34
CA CYS A 50 5.86 5.36 0.63
C CYS A 50 4.39 5.76 0.67
N ILE A 51 3.49 4.82 0.33
CA ILE A 51 2.05 4.96 0.48
C ILE A 51 1.52 3.70 1.17
N ALA A 52 0.78 3.87 2.29
CA ALA A 52 0.19 2.75 3.01
C ALA A 52 -1.32 2.96 3.21
N ILE A 53 -2.14 2.29 2.40
CA ILE A 53 -3.59 2.35 2.48
C ILE A 53 -4.06 1.53 3.69
N LYS A 54 -4.82 2.17 4.57
CA LYS A 54 -5.28 1.60 5.85
C LYS A 54 -6.80 1.74 6.03
N SER A 55 -7.39 0.95 6.92
CA SER A 55 -8.81 1.03 7.31
C SER A 55 -9.06 0.55 8.74
N GLY A 56 -8.12 0.87 9.63
CA GLY A 56 -8.19 0.54 11.05
C GLY A 56 -7.66 -0.84 11.42
N ARG A 57 -7.22 -0.94 12.67
CA ARG A 57 -6.55 -2.13 13.21
C ARG A 57 -7.50 -2.97 14.04
N ASN A 58 -7.54 -4.28 13.78
CA ASN A 58 -8.18 -5.30 14.61
C ASN A 58 -9.67 -4.99 14.92
N ASN A 59 -10.07 -5.16 16.18
CA ASN A 59 -11.45 -4.95 16.61
C ASN A 59 -11.93 -3.51 16.43
N ASP A 60 -11.04 -2.54 16.57
CA ASP A 60 -11.41 -1.14 16.40
C ASP A 60 -11.71 -0.82 14.93
N GLY A 61 -10.86 -1.28 14.01
CA GLY A 61 -11.12 -1.17 12.58
C GLY A 61 -12.43 -1.85 12.16
N ARG A 62 -12.71 -3.04 12.67
CA ARG A 62 -13.98 -3.75 12.43
C ARG A 62 -15.19 -3.04 13.04
N ARG A 63 -15.05 -2.46 14.23
CA ARG A 63 -16.11 -1.70 14.91
C ARG A 63 -16.49 -0.44 14.12
N ILE A 64 -15.49 0.27 13.60
CA ILE A 64 -15.71 1.42 12.71
C ILE A 64 -16.32 0.94 11.40
N GLY A 65 -15.77 -0.13 10.81
CA GLY A 65 -16.32 -0.80 9.64
C GLY A 65 -16.35 0.03 8.36
N VAL A 66 -15.47 1.03 8.25
CA VAL A 66 -15.36 1.91 7.09
C VAL A 66 -14.15 1.49 6.25
N PRO A 67 -14.34 1.01 5.03
CA PRO A 67 -13.24 0.69 4.14
C PRO A 67 -12.56 1.96 3.60
N THR A 68 -11.32 1.82 3.15
CA THR A 68 -10.74 2.79 2.22
C THR A 68 -11.11 2.40 0.80
N GLU A 69 -11.70 3.31 0.05
CA GLU A 69 -12.24 3.00 -1.27
C GLU A 69 -12.10 4.12 -2.30
N ASN A 70 -12.10 3.73 -3.58
CA ASN A 70 -11.94 4.65 -4.71
C ASN A 70 -10.64 5.44 -4.60
N VAL A 71 -9.51 4.74 -4.56
CA VAL A 71 -8.17 5.32 -4.46
C VAL A 71 -7.51 5.30 -5.83
N LEU A 72 -7.10 6.45 -6.32
CA LEU A 72 -6.27 6.58 -7.52
C LEU A 72 -4.89 7.12 -7.16
N ILE A 73 -3.86 6.34 -7.43
CA ILE A 73 -2.45 6.71 -7.28
C ILE A 73 -1.85 6.74 -8.68
N ARG A 74 -1.36 7.89 -9.10
CA ARG A 74 -0.80 7.98 -10.45
C ARG A 74 0.34 8.98 -10.58
N ARG A 75 1.24 8.70 -11.51
CA ARG A 75 2.40 9.54 -11.84
C ARG A 75 3.24 9.91 -10.61
N CYS A 76 3.34 8.97 -9.68
CA CYS A 76 4.15 9.11 -8.48
C CYS A 76 5.49 8.40 -8.66
N THR A 77 6.50 8.90 -7.98
CA THR A 77 7.83 8.30 -7.90
C THR A 77 8.08 7.85 -6.47
N MET A 78 8.34 6.56 -6.28
CA MET A 78 8.72 5.96 -5.01
C MET A 78 10.21 5.60 -5.06
N LYS A 79 10.92 6.06 -4.05
CA LYS A 79 12.34 5.80 -3.86
C LYS A 79 12.56 4.82 -2.71
N ASP A 80 13.24 5.22 -1.64
CA ASP A 80 13.47 4.36 -0.48
C ASP A 80 12.19 4.06 0.29
N GLY A 81 12.12 2.90 0.95
CA GLY A 81 11.00 2.53 1.79
C GLY A 81 10.78 1.02 1.91
N HIS A 82 9.85 0.61 2.77
CA HIS A 82 9.48 -0.81 2.90
C HIS A 82 8.50 -1.28 1.81
N GLY A 83 7.72 -0.36 1.25
CA GLY A 83 6.82 -0.62 0.13
C GLY A 83 6.49 0.64 -0.64
N GLY A 84 6.48 0.58 -1.97
CA GLY A 84 6.12 1.71 -2.82
C GLY A 84 4.63 2.02 -2.70
N VAL A 85 3.76 1.05 -3.00
CA VAL A 85 2.33 1.09 -2.67
C VAL A 85 2.00 -0.13 -1.83
N THR A 86 1.63 0.13 -0.58
CA THR A 86 1.25 -0.88 0.40
C THR A 86 -0.24 -0.80 0.70
N ILE A 87 -0.92 -1.94 0.78
CA ILE A 87 -2.27 -2.08 1.31
C ILE A 87 -2.18 -2.88 2.62
N GLY A 88 -2.44 -2.21 3.72
CA GLY A 88 -2.27 -2.76 5.06
C GLY A 88 -1.10 -2.14 5.85
N SER A 89 -0.73 -2.74 6.98
CA SER A 89 -1.33 -3.95 7.57
C SER A 89 -2.67 -3.68 8.30
N GLU A 90 -2.93 -2.45 8.75
CA GLU A 90 -4.15 -2.02 9.42
C GLU A 90 -5.32 -1.92 8.42
N ILE A 91 -5.83 -3.07 7.98
CA ILE A 91 -6.84 -3.17 6.90
C ILE A 91 -8.14 -3.86 7.33
N SER A 92 -8.43 -3.85 8.65
CA SER A 92 -9.55 -4.59 9.22
C SER A 92 -10.92 -4.10 8.76
N GLY A 93 -11.05 -2.85 8.33
CA GLY A 93 -12.26 -2.28 7.72
C GLY A 93 -12.43 -2.58 6.23
N GLY A 94 -11.40 -3.18 5.60
CA GLY A 94 -11.40 -3.50 4.18
C GLY A 94 -10.87 -2.39 3.26
N CYS A 95 -10.61 -2.75 2.01
CA CYS A 95 -10.16 -1.83 0.97
C CYS A 95 -10.70 -2.25 -0.39
N ARG A 96 -11.12 -1.30 -1.22
CA ARG A 96 -11.62 -1.63 -2.55
C ARG A 96 -11.48 -0.51 -3.57
N ASN A 97 -11.47 -0.91 -4.85
CA ASN A 97 -11.36 0.00 -5.97
C ASN A 97 -10.09 0.87 -5.89
N VAL A 98 -8.93 0.21 -5.90
CA VAL A 98 -7.62 0.87 -5.88
C VAL A 98 -7.01 0.79 -7.27
N PHE A 99 -6.56 1.92 -7.76
CA PHE A 99 -5.91 2.05 -9.07
C PHE A 99 -4.51 2.63 -8.86
N VAL A 100 -3.50 1.93 -9.35
CA VAL A 100 -2.09 2.37 -9.34
C VAL A 100 -1.64 2.45 -10.79
N GLU A 101 -1.38 3.66 -11.27
CA GLU A 101 -1.17 3.90 -12.70
C GLU A 101 0.04 4.83 -12.95
N ASP A 102 0.81 4.51 -14.00
CA ASP A 102 1.89 5.38 -14.50
C ASP A 102 2.92 5.77 -13.41
N CYS A 103 3.20 4.89 -12.48
CA CYS A 103 4.13 5.13 -11.37
C CYS A 103 5.52 4.54 -11.66
N THR A 104 6.53 5.14 -11.05
CA THR A 104 7.92 4.67 -11.08
C THR A 104 8.39 4.34 -9.68
N MET A 105 9.00 3.16 -9.52
CA MET A 105 9.52 2.66 -8.25
C MET A 105 10.95 2.18 -8.48
N ASP A 106 11.93 2.91 -7.97
CA ASP A 106 13.34 2.60 -8.26
C ASP A 106 14.25 3.05 -7.13
N SER A 107 14.63 2.09 -6.31
CA SER A 107 15.71 2.19 -5.32
C SER A 107 16.10 0.80 -4.81
N PRO A 108 17.39 0.50 -4.64
CA PRO A 108 17.84 -0.71 -3.97
C PRO A 108 17.41 -0.78 -2.49
N ASN A 109 17.01 0.36 -1.89
CA ASN A 109 16.50 0.48 -0.53
C ASN A 109 14.96 0.50 -0.47
N LEU A 110 14.27 0.39 -1.59
CA LEU A 110 12.86 0.11 -1.63
C LEU A 110 12.67 -1.42 -1.57
N ASP A 111 12.21 -1.94 -0.44
CA ASP A 111 12.12 -3.39 -0.28
C ASP A 111 11.17 -4.03 -1.30
N ARG A 112 9.96 -3.48 -1.44
CA ARG A 112 8.92 -4.01 -2.33
C ARG A 112 8.25 -2.90 -3.13
N ALA A 113 7.97 -3.16 -4.40
CA ALA A 113 7.24 -2.16 -5.20
C ALA A 113 5.76 -2.10 -4.81
N ILE A 114 5.06 -3.23 -4.88
CA ILE A 114 3.65 -3.37 -4.50
C ILE A 114 3.55 -4.40 -3.36
N ARG A 115 2.84 -4.03 -2.30
CA ARG A 115 2.75 -4.87 -1.11
C ARG A 115 1.33 -4.96 -0.58
N PHE A 116 0.88 -6.18 -0.30
CA PHE A 116 -0.32 -6.48 0.49
C PHE A 116 0.14 -7.12 1.79
N LYS A 117 -0.21 -6.56 2.93
CA LYS A 117 0.16 -7.13 4.23
C LYS A 117 -1.01 -7.14 5.19
N SER A 118 -1.25 -8.28 5.81
CA SER A 118 -2.24 -8.49 6.87
C SER A 118 -1.93 -9.78 7.64
N ASN A 119 -2.80 -10.18 8.53
CA ASN A 119 -2.69 -11.45 9.27
C ASN A 119 -4.06 -11.91 9.77
N ALA A 120 -4.12 -13.08 10.40
CA ALA A 120 -5.37 -13.67 10.86
C ALA A 120 -6.01 -12.98 12.08
N VAL A 121 -5.36 -12.03 12.71
CA VAL A 121 -5.92 -11.17 13.77
C VAL A 121 -6.55 -9.91 13.17
N ARG A 122 -5.91 -9.33 12.16
CA ARG A 122 -6.37 -8.14 11.45
C ARG A 122 -7.49 -8.46 10.46
N GLY A 123 -7.29 -9.49 9.65
CA GLY A 123 -8.23 -9.84 8.60
C GLY A 123 -8.31 -8.77 7.50
N GLY A 124 -9.53 -8.50 7.06
CA GLY A 124 -9.85 -7.52 6.04
C GLY A 124 -10.02 -8.15 4.66
N VAL A 125 -10.87 -7.51 3.86
CA VAL A 125 -11.08 -7.86 2.45
C VAL A 125 -10.52 -6.75 1.57
N VAL A 126 -9.59 -7.10 0.71
CA VAL A 126 -9.02 -6.21 -0.31
C VAL A 126 -9.52 -6.69 -1.67
N GLU A 127 -10.21 -5.83 -2.40
CA GLU A 127 -10.81 -6.21 -3.67
C GLU A 127 -10.76 -5.12 -4.72
N ASN A 128 -10.79 -5.55 -6.00
CA ASN A 128 -10.77 -4.65 -7.14
C ASN A 128 -9.52 -3.75 -7.13
N VAL A 129 -8.34 -4.34 -7.21
CA VAL A 129 -7.06 -3.61 -7.28
C VAL A 129 -6.51 -3.75 -8.70
N PHE A 130 -6.24 -2.61 -9.31
CA PHE A 130 -5.76 -2.50 -10.68
C PHE A 130 -4.42 -1.79 -10.71
N ILE A 131 -3.41 -2.46 -11.23
CA ILE A 131 -2.04 -1.95 -11.35
C ILE A 131 -1.71 -1.89 -12.83
N ARG A 132 -1.43 -0.68 -13.35
CA ARG A 132 -1.22 -0.43 -14.78
C ARG A 132 -0.03 0.45 -15.06
N ASN A 133 0.75 0.10 -16.08
CA ASN A 133 1.88 0.91 -16.54
C ASN A 133 2.84 1.31 -15.40
N VAL A 134 3.20 0.37 -14.53
CA VAL A 134 4.13 0.62 -13.43
C VAL A 134 5.52 0.16 -13.84
N THR A 135 6.49 1.06 -13.72
CA THR A 135 7.90 0.78 -13.99
C THR A 135 8.63 0.58 -12.67
N VAL A 136 9.19 -0.61 -12.50
CA VAL A 136 10.05 -0.96 -11.38
C VAL A 136 11.47 -1.08 -11.90
N GLY A 137 12.35 -0.16 -11.50
CA GLY A 137 13.77 -0.22 -11.80
C GLY A 137 14.45 -1.30 -10.94
N THR A 138 14.99 -0.90 -9.81
CA THR A 138 15.56 -1.81 -8.81
C THR A 138 14.74 -1.77 -7.54
N VAL A 139 14.43 -2.94 -6.97
CA VAL A 139 13.88 -3.06 -5.61
C VAL A 139 14.65 -4.12 -4.82
N GLY A 140 14.73 -3.91 -3.51
CA GLY A 140 15.58 -4.70 -2.61
C GLY A 140 15.14 -6.15 -2.44
N ASP A 141 13.84 -6.44 -2.60
CA ASP A 141 13.29 -7.77 -2.36
C ASP A 141 12.29 -8.20 -3.45
N ALA A 142 11.05 -7.74 -3.43
CA ALA A 142 10.02 -8.24 -4.33
C ALA A 142 9.32 -7.14 -5.14
N ALA A 143 9.01 -7.42 -6.41
CA ALA A 143 8.18 -6.52 -7.19
C ALA A 143 6.72 -6.53 -6.70
N LEU A 144 6.18 -7.70 -6.38
CA LEU A 144 4.86 -7.87 -5.78
C LEU A 144 4.95 -8.83 -4.59
N GLN A 145 4.47 -8.40 -3.42
CA GLN A 145 4.32 -9.24 -2.24
C GLN A 145 2.88 -9.29 -1.76
N ILE A 146 2.40 -10.49 -1.42
CA ILE A 146 1.16 -10.74 -0.67
C ILE A 146 1.55 -11.52 0.58
N ASP A 147 1.53 -10.87 1.75
CA ASP A 147 1.94 -11.43 3.03
C ASP A 147 0.76 -11.43 3.99
N PHE A 148 0.19 -12.60 4.23
CA PHE A 148 -0.93 -12.80 5.16
C PHE A 148 -0.53 -13.46 6.48
N VAL A 149 0.76 -13.56 6.71
CA VAL A 149 1.34 -14.02 7.98
C VAL A 149 2.14 -12.91 8.69
N TYR A 150 1.92 -11.66 8.28
CA TYR A 150 2.61 -10.49 8.80
C TYR A 150 2.43 -10.33 10.31
N GLU A 151 3.52 -10.06 11.04
CA GLU A 151 3.57 -9.88 12.52
C GLU A 151 2.91 -11.03 13.29
N GLU A 152 1.61 -10.92 13.65
CA GLU A 152 0.90 -11.88 14.48
C GLU A 152 0.65 -13.24 13.79
N GLY A 153 0.92 -13.35 12.50
CA GLY A 153 0.93 -14.61 11.77
C GLY A 153 -0.45 -15.15 11.40
N ALA A 154 -0.48 -16.47 11.13
CA ALA A 154 -1.65 -17.16 10.58
C ALA A 154 -2.70 -17.54 11.63
N ASN A 155 -2.41 -17.37 12.92
CA ASN A 155 -3.27 -17.84 14.01
C ASN A 155 -4.25 -16.75 14.46
N GLY A 156 -5.49 -16.83 14.00
CA GLY A 156 -6.53 -15.88 14.38
C GLY A 156 -7.87 -16.18 13.71
N PRO A 157 -8.96 -15.53 14.17
CA PRO A 157 -10.30 -15.79 13.68
C PRO A 157 -10.68 -15.05 12.41
N HIS A 158 -9.82 -14.16 11.90
CA HIS A 158 -10.13 -13.26 10.80
C HIS A 158 -9.16 -13.46 9.64
N LYS A 159 -9.47 -14.34 8.70
CA LYS A 159 -8.62 -14.61 7.54
C LYS A 159 -8.66 -13.43 6.56
N PRO A 160 -7.50 -12.86 6.18
CA PRO A 160 -7.43 -11.85 5.12
C PRO A 160 -7.87 -12.43 3.78
N VAL A 161 -8.42 -11.58 2.93
CA VAL A 161 -8.82 -11.96 1.56
C VAL A 161 -8.34 -10.89 0.57
N VAL A 162 -7.67 -11.34 -0.50
CA VAL A 162 -7.45 -10.52 -1.70
C VAL A 162 -8.20 -11.17 -2.86
N ARG A 163 -8.96 -10.38 -3.59
CA ARG A 163 -9.65 -10.87 -4.79
C ARG A 163 -9.76 -9.78 -5.86
N ASN A 164 -9.86 -10.22 -7.12
CA ASN A 164 -9.92 -9.35 -8.27
C ASN A 164 -8.72 -8.37 -8.32
N LEU A 165 -7.51 -8.94 -8.31
CA LEU A 165 -6.26 -8.23 -8.54
C LEU A 165 -5.89 -8.36 -10.03
N VAL A 166 -5.78 -7.23 -10.71
CA VAL A 166 -5.43 -7.14 -12.13
C VAL A 166 -4.14 -6.36 -12.29
N ILE A 167 -3.17 -6.95 -12.98
CA ILE A 167 -1.87 -6.34 -13.23
C ILE A 167 -1.61 -6.31 -14.73
N GLU A 168 -1.44 -5.12 -15.27
CA GLU A 168 -1.20 -4.87 -16.69
C GLU A 168 -0.02 -3.91 -16.87
N GLY A 169 1.01 -4.33 -17.61
CA GLY A 169 2.16 -3.45 -17.87
C GLY A 169 3.02 -3.16 -16.65
N LEU A 170 3.24 -4.15 -15.78
CA LEU A 170 4.25 -4.08 -14.72
C LEU A 170 5.60 -4.48 -15.31
N ASN A 171 6.48 -3.50 -15.50
CA ASN A 171 7.81 -3.70 -16.05
C ASN A 171 8.84 -3.69 -14.94
N VAL A 172 9.52 -4.81 -14.72
CA VAL A 172 10.49 -5.00 -13.63
C VAL A 172 11.88 -5.24 -14.22
N ALA A 173 12.82 -4.36 -13.90
CA ALA A 173 14.20 -4.51 -14.35
C ALA A 173 15.02 -5.38 -13.38
N ASN A 174 14.89 -5.16 -12.07
CA ASN A 174 15.68 -5.88 -11.07
C ASN A 174 14.93 -6.02 -9.75
N ALA A 175 14.72 -7.27 -9.33
CA ALA A 175 14.18 -7.66 -8.03
C ALA A 175 14.68 -9.07 -7.67
N LYS A 176 14.81 -9.38 -6.38
CA LYS A 176 15.15 -10.76 -5.97
C LYS A 176 14.02 -11.73 -6.30
N ARG A 177 12.78 -11.28 -6.21
CA ARG A 177 11.58 -12.03 -6.51
C ARG A 177 10.60 -11.16 -7.31
N VAL A 178 10.01 -11.72 -8.35
CA VAL A 178 8.93 -11.01 -9.08
C VAL A 178 7.63 -11.08 -8.27
N LEU A 179 7.36 -12.22 -7.68
CA LEU A 179 6.18 -12.48 -6.85
C LEU A 179 6.58 -13.25 -5.58
N ASP A 180 6.10 -12.78 -4.45
CA ASP A 180 6.22 -13.42 -3.14
C ASP A 180 4.83 -13.54 -2.49
N VAL A 181 4.38 -14.77 -2.20
CA VAL A 181 3.08 -15.04 -1.57
C VAL A 181 3.29 -15.92 -0.33
N GLN A 182 2.79 -15.45 0.80
CA GLN A 182 2.92 -16.11 2.10
C GLN A 182 1.56 -16.28 2.80
#